data_ec49fc04ef39dbaaa455622838580faf
#
_entry.id   ec49fc04ef39dbaaa455622838580faf
#
_cell.length_a   1.000
_cell.length_b   1.000
_cell.length_c   1.000
_cell.angle_alpha   90.00
_cell.angle_beta   90.00
_cell.angle_gamma   90.00
#
_symmetry.space_group_name_H-M   'P 1'
#
loop_
_entity.id
_entity.type
_entity.pdbx_description
1 polymer ?
#
loop_
_entity_poly.entity_id
_entity_poly.type
_entity_poly.pdbx_seq_one_letter_code
_entity_poly.pdbx_strand_id
1 'polypeptide(L)'
;MSIIDSAVAALSEKVGGGFDGSAKFEIEGEGAIIVDSDGVRAEDGPADVTLKADSETFQGIMSGDVNPTTAFMTGRLSVDGDMGMAMKLAGVLG
;
A
#
# COMPACT_ATOMS: atom_id res chain seq x y z
N MET A 1 -1.15 -8.25 -18.20
CA MET A 1 -0.95 -7.26 -17.12
C MET A 1 -1.10 -7.94 -15.78
N SER A 2 -0.17 -7.73 -14.89
CA SER A 2 -0.20 -8.36 -13.57
C SER A 2 -0.98 -7.49 -12.58
N ILE A 3 -1.38 -8.09 -11.46
CA ILE A 3 -2.04 -7.35 -10.39
C ILE A 3 -1.12 -6.28 -9.82
N ILE A 4 0.20 -6.55 -9.81
CA ILE A 4 1.20 -5.57 -9.35
C ILE A 4 1.21 -4.34 -10.26
N ASP A 5 1.16 -4.52 -11.58
CA ASP A 5 1.15 -3.39 -12.51
C ASP A 5 -0.11 -2.54 -12.33
N SER A 6 -1.26 -3.19 -12.15
CA SER A 6 -2.52 -2.48 -11.89
C SER A 6 -2.46 -1.73 -10.56
N ALA A 7 -1.86 -2.34 -9.54
CA ALA A 7 -1.72 -1.73 -8.22
C ALA A 7 -0.79 -0.51 -8.27
N VAL A 8 0.31 -0.60 -9.00
CA VAL A 8 1.24 0.53 -9.17
C VAL A 8 0.51 1.71 -9.81
N ALA A 9 -0.27 1.46 -10.85
CA ALA A 9 -1.03 2.52 -11.52
C ALA A 9 -2.05 3.17 -10.57
N ALA A 10 -2.79 2.36 -9.82
CA ALA A 10 -3.80 2.86 -8.87
C ALA A 10 -3.15 3.66 -7.74
N LEU A 11 -2.06 3.16 -7.19
CA LEU A 11 -1.34 3.86 -6.13
C LEU A 11 -0.73 5.17 -6.62
N SER A 12 -0.21 5.18 -7.85
CA SER A 12 0.36 6.40 -8.43
C SER A 12 -0.68 7.52 -8.52
N GLU A 13 -1.91 7.17 -8.87
CA GLU A 13 -3.00 8.15 -8.91
C GLU A 13 -3.33 8.68 -7.51
N LYS A 14 -3.42 7.79 -6.53
CA LYS A 14 -3.79 8.17 -5.17
C LYS A 14 -2.70 8.98 -4.47
N VAL A 15 -1.45 8.64 -4.70
CA VAL A 15 -0.29 9.30 -4.08
C VAL A 15 0.05 10.61 -4.80
N GLY A 16 -0.31 10.73 -6.06
CA GLY A 16 -0.12 11.98 -6.80
C GLY A 16 1.32 12.29 -7.15
N GLY A 17 2.16 11.27 -7.31
CA GLY A 17 3.55 11.45 -7.76
C GLY A 17 4.60 11.30 -6.69
N GLY A 18 4.23 11.30 -5.42
CA GLY A 18 5.20 11.10 -4.35
C GLY A 18 4.56 11.07 -2.97
N PHE A 19 5.26 10.43 -2.05
CA PHE A 19 4.83 10.31 -0.67
C PHE A 19 5.97 10.76 0.23
N ASP A 20 5.65 11.49 1.28
CA ASP A 20 6.65 11.98 2.23
C ASP A 20 7.01 10.84 3.19
N GLY A 21 8.11 10.14 2.91
CA GLY A 21 8.55 8.96 3.61
C GLY A 21 8.64 7.78 2.66
N SER A 22 8.72 6.57 3.21
CA SER A 22 8.75 5.36 2.40
C SER A 22 7.83 4.30 2.99
N ALA A 23 7.09 3.64 2.12
CA ALA A 23 6.19 2.56 2.50
C ALA A 23 6.30 1.42 1.50
N LYS A 24 6.12 0.20 2.00
CA LYS A 24 6.10 -0.98 1.14
C LYS A 24 4.76 -1.68 1.31
N PHE A 25 4.15 -2.02 0.20
CA PHE A 25 2.96 -2.87 0.17
C PHE A 25 3.39 -4.27 -0.24
N GLU A 26 3.22 -5.23 0.64
CA GLU A 26 3.44 -6.64 0.31
C GLU A 26 2.09 -7.28 0.01
N ILE A 27 1.90 -7.70 -1.23
CA ILE A 27 0.67 -8.36 -1.68
C ILE A 27 0.97 -9.85 -1.76
N GLU A 28 0.34 -10.63 -0.89
CA GLU A 28 0.60 -12.05 -0.79
C GLU A 28 0.43 -12.75 -2.14
N GLY A 29 1.44 -13.48 -2.53
CA GLY A 29 1.44 -14.26 -3.77
C GLY A 29 1.71 -13.44 -5.03
N GLU A 30 1.78 -12.10 -4.93
CA GLU A 30 1.95 -11.24 -6.11
C GLU A 30 3.27 -10.48 -6.13
N GLY A 31 3.71 -9.98 -4.99
CA GLY A 31 4.96 -9.23 -4.91
C GLY A 31 4.87 -8.04 -3.99
N ALA A 32 5.76 -7.06 -4.21
CA ALA A 32 5.85 -5.88 -3.37
C ALA A 32 5.90 -4.61 -4.21
N ILE A 33 5.46 -3.51 -3.61
CA ILE A 33 5.43 -2.19 -4.24
C ILE A 33 6.01 -1.20 -3.24
N ILE A 34 6.91 -0.34 -3.69
CA ILE A 34 7.49 0.73 -2.87
C ILE A 34 6.83 2.05 -3.25
N VAL A 35 6.47 2.81 -2.23
CA VAL A 35 5.92 4.18 -2.37
C VAL A 35 6.83 5.11 -1.59
N ASP A 36 7.40 6.09 -2.25
CA ASP A 36 8.26 7.08 -1.60
C ASP A 36 8.19 8.42 -2.35
N SER A 37 9.11 9.33 -2.04
CA SER A 37 9.13 10.65 -2.66
C SER A 37 9.41 10.62 -4.17
N ASP A 38 9.98 9.53 -4.66
CA ASP A 38 10.24 9.35 -6.10
C ASP A 38 9.04 8.76 -6.84
N GLY A 39 8.01 8.36 -6.13
CA GLY A 39 6.79 7.81 -6.72
C GLY A 39 6.49 6.39 -6.28
N VAL A 40 5.85 5.64 -7.16
CA VAL A 40 5.38 4.28 -6.90
C VAL A 40 6.01 3.33 -7.92
N ARG A 41 6.57 2.22 -7.45
CA ARG A 41 7.20 1.25 -8.34
C ARG A 41 7.12 -0.16 -7.78
N ALA A 42 7.12 -1.13 -8.69
CA ALA A 42 7.14 -2.56 -8.34
C ALA A 42 8.56 -2.93 -7.93
N GLU A 43 8.82 -2.95 -6.64
CA GLU A 43 10.14 -3.21 -6.09
C GLU A 43 10.00 -3.76 -4.67
N ASP A 44 10.92 -4.65 -4.27
CA ASP A 44 11.00 -5.14 -2.92
C ASP A 44 12.28 -4.61 -2.30
N GLY A 45 12.18 -3.89 -1.21
CA GLY A 45 13.33 -3.31 -0.55
C GLY A 45 12.94 -2.75 0.82
N PRO A 46 13.88 -2.10 1.51
CA PRO A 46 13.60 -1.53 2.83
C PRO A 46 12.66 -0.33 2.71
N ALA A 47 11.82 -0.15 3.73
CA ALA A 47 10.91 0.98 3.82
C ALA A 47 10.66 1.28 5.30
N ASP A 48 10.18 2.49 5.59
CA ASP A 48 9.89 2.90 6.96
C ASP A 48 8.71 2.14 7.54
N VAL A 49 7.77 1.74 6.69
CA VAL A 49 6.61 0.95 7.09
C VAL A 49 6.30 -0.08 6.01
N THR A 50 5.86 -1.26 6.42
CA THR A 50 5.41 -2.31 5.51
C THR A 50 3.95 -2.64 5.82
N LEU A 51 3.12 -2.59 4.77
CA LEU A 51 1.71 -2.97 4.86
C LEU A 51 1.52 -4.25 4.06
N LYS A 52 1.01 -5.27 4.72
CA LYS A 52 0.87 -6.60 4.11
C LYS A 52 -0.60 -7.00 4.05
N ALA A 53 -1.05 -7.42 2.89
CA ALA A 53 -2.43 -7.87 2.68
C ALA A 53 -2.47 -8.88 1.55
N ASP A 54 -3.57 -9.64 1.48
CA ASP A 54 -3.78 -10.49 0.31
C ASP A 54 -4.26 -9.62 -0.87
N SER A 55 -4.25 -10.20 -2.06
CA SER A 55 -4.60 -9.45 -3.27
C SER A 55 -6.06 -8.97 -3.25
N GLU A 56 -6.97 -9.76 -2.71
CA GLU A 56 -8.38 -9.39 -2.62
C GLU A 56 -8.57 -8.17 -1.72
N THR A 57 -7.97 -8.18 -0.54
CA THR A 57 -8.04 -7.06 0.39
C THR A 57 -7.41 -5.80 -0.22
N PHE A 58 -6.24 -5.96 -0.84
CA PHE A 58 -5.55 -4.85 -1.46
C PHE A 58 -6.38 -4.22 -2.59
N GLN A 59 -6.97 -5.04 -3.43
CA GLN A 59 -7.83 -4.56 -4.50
C GLN A 59 -9.05 -3.83 -3.95
N GLY A 60 -9.64 -4.34 -2.87
CA GLY A 60 -10.77 -3.68 -2.22
C GLY A 60 -10.40 -2.32 -1.67
N ILE A 61 -9.20 -2.19 -1.12
CA ILE A 61 -8.70 -0.90 -0.64
C ILE A 61 -8.52 0.06 -1.82
N MET A 62 -7.95 -0.41 -2.91
CA MET A 62 -7.72 0.43 -4.09
C MET A 62 -9.01 0.89 -4.74
N SER A 63 -10.03 0.03 -4.76
CA SER A 63 -11.33 0.36 -5.36
C SER A 63 -12.23 1.19 -4.44
N GLY A 64 -11.87 1.30 -3.17
CA GLY A 64 -12.68 2.00 -2.19
C GLY A 64 -13.71 1.13 -1.47
N ASP A 65 -13.79 -0.16 -1.80
CA ASP A 65 -14.73 -1.08 -1.17
C ASP A 65 -14.32 -1.48 0.25
N VAL A 66 -13.01 -1.42 0.53
CA VAL A 66 -12.46 -1.78 1.84
C VAL A 66 -11.75 -0.57 2.42
N ASN A 67 -12.11 -0.20 3.64
CA ASN A 67 -11.45 0.88 4.34
C ASN A 67 -10.13 0.35 4.93
N PRO A 68 -8.98 1.00 4.67
CA PRO A 68 -7.69 0.53 5.18
C PRO A 68 -7.65 0.41 6.70
N THR A 69 -8.24 1.36 7.42
CA THR A 69 -8.28 1.33 8.87
C THR A 69 -9.10 0.14 9.38
N THR A 70 -10.26 -0.10 8.76
CA THR A 70 -11.10 -1.24 9.10
C THR A 70 -10.38 -2.55 8.80
N ALA A 71 -9.69 -2.64 7.67
CA ALA A 71 -8.93 -3.83 7.31
C ALA A 71 -7.84 -4.12 8.35
N PHE A 72 -7.17 -3.08 8.83
CA PHE A 72 -6.16 -3.23 9.88
C PHE A 72 -6.79 -3.74 11.18
N MET A 73 -7.91 -3.16 11.58
CA MET A 73 -8.60 -3.54 12.82
C MET A 73 -9.14 -4.96 12.78
N THR A 74 -9.53 -5.46 11.62
CA THR A 74 -10.07 -6.81 11.46
C THR A 74 -8.99 -7.86 11.17
N GLY A 75 -7.71 -7.45 11.10
CA GLY A 75 -6.61 -8.35 10.86
C GLY A 75 -6.38 -8.71 9.38
N ARG A 76 -7.08 -8.07 8.47
CA ARG A 76 -6.91 -8.31 7.03
C ARG A 76 -5.71 -7.57 6.47
N LEU A 77 -5.31 -6.48 7.13
CA LEU A 77 -4.13 -5.70 6.77
C LEU A 77 -3.18 -5.69 7.95
N SER A 78 -1.94 -6.09 7.72
CA SER A 78 -0.89 -6.07 8.74
C SER A 78 0.00 -4.86 8.52
N VAL A 79 0.43 -4.23 9.59
CA VAL A 79 1.33 -3.08 9.54
C VAL A 79 2.56 -3.39 10.38
N ASP A 80 3.73 -3.21 9.78
CA ASP A 80 5.01 -3.40 10.46
C ASP A 80 5.87 -2.17 10.20
N GLY A 81 6.41 -1.59 11.27
CA GLY A 81 7.25 -0.41 11.19
C GLY A 81 6.57 0.81 11.79
N ASP A 82 6.75 1.97 11.17
CA ASP A 82 6.26 3.24 11.68
C ASP A 82 4.74 3.38 11.53
N MET A 83 4.03 3.33 12.67
CA MET A 83 2.58 3.42 12.67
C MET A 83 2.07 4.80 12.24
N GLY A 84 2.80 5.85 12.57
CA GLY A 84 2.45 7.20 12.13
C GLY A 84 2.47 7.32 10.61
N MET A 85 3.47 6.72 9.99
CA MET A 85 3.61 6.66 8.55
C MET A 85 2.47 5.85 7.93
N ALA A 86 2.12 4.73 8.56
CA ALA A 86 1.02 3.88 8.10
C ALA A 86 -0.31 4.64 8.10
N MET A 87 -0.58 5.41 9.16
CA MET A 87 -1.81 6.18 9.25
C MET A 87 -1.86 7.30 8.22
N LYS A 88 -0.71 7.95 7.97
CA LYS A 88 -0.59 8.97 6.94
C LYS A 88 -0.92 8.38 5.57
N LEU A 89 -0.38 7.20 5.28
CA LEU A 89 -0.63 6.52 4.02
C LEU A 89 -2.09 6.08 3.90
N ALA A 90 -2.68 5.58 4.98
CA ALA A 90 -4.09 5.22 4.99
C ALA A 90 -4.99 6.41 4.65
N GLY A 91 -4.62 7.59 5.12
CA GLY A 91 -5.34 8.82 4.77
C GLY A 91 -5.24 9.16 3.28
N VAL A 92 -4.12 8.85 2.66
CA VAL A 92 -3.95 9.04 1.20
C VAL A 92 -4.79 8.04 0.42
N LEU A 93 -4.88 6.80 0.91
CA LEU A 93 -5.62 5.73 0.23
C LEU A 93 -7.13 5.85 0.42
N GLY A 94 -7.52 6.29 1.57
CA GLY A 94 -8.93 6.48 1.92
C GLY A 94 -9.42 7.86 1.58
#